data_416c0cfad0d35540979f69a03249464a
#
_entry.id   416c0cfad0d35540979f69a03249464a
#
_cell.length_a   1.000
_cell.length_b   1.000
_cell.length_c   1.000
_cell.angle_alpha   90.00
_cell.angle_beta   90.00
_cell.angle_gamma   90.00
#
_symmetry.space_group_name_H-M   'P 1'
#
loop_
_entity.id
_entity.type
_entity.pdbx_description
1 polymer ?
#
loop_
_entity_poly.entity_id
_entity_poly.type
_entity_poly.pdbx_seq_one_letter_code
_entity_poly.pdbx_strand_id
1 'polypeptide(L)'
;SFDDLLAPQERLDQAPPAAGKDFAEMHMMLVEKYAQVPGDALRAVDADHLNLGMRYSSISTREMAGCEFYDVFSFNRYTPSAVEPLNLAASICDMPAIIGEWHIGGGHKGMLSNGLLSAPTQEERGKACAYYMEGATCHPNCVGLHYFEMNDQPLLGRFDGECMEHGIIDVCNRPYEELTAHFRAVAERMYALADGQEEPTEVQGRIWYSRCG
;
A
#
# COMPACT_ATOMS: atom_id res chain seq x y z
N SER A 1 -35.77 -9.43 6.35
CA SER A 1 -35.41 -10.31 5.23
C SER A 1 -34.12 -9.84 4.60
N PHE A 2 -33.52 -10.66 3.74
CA PHE A 2 -32.34 -10.20 2.96
C PHE A 2 -32.67 -9.02 2.05
N ASP A 3 -33.91 -8.84 1.65
CA ASP A 3 -34.38 -7.70 0.87
C ASP A 3 -34.27 -6.36 1.65
N ASP A 4 -34.32 -6.43 2.99
CA ASP A 4 -34.13 -5.24 3.84
C ASP A 4 -32.68 -4.74 3.83
N LEU A 5 -31.71 -5.61 3.50
CA LEU A 5 -30.30 -5.26 3.34
C LEU A 5 -30.01 -4.51 2.01
N LEU A 6 -30.93 -4.61 1.05
CA LEU A 6 -30.90 -3.85 -0.20
C LEU A 6 -31.52 -2.46 -0.06
N ALA A 7 -32.02 -2.13 1.15
CA ALA A 7 -32.60 -0.84 1.42
C ALA A 7 -31.54 0.29 1.42
N PRO A 8 -31.93 1.53 1.14
CA PRO A 8 -31.03 2.67 1.16
C PRO A 8 -30.24 2.80 2.48
N GLN A 9 -29.03 3.33 2.40
CA GLN A 9 -28.09 3.54 3.51
C GLN A 9 -28.74 4.09 4.79
N GLU A 10 -29.74 4.94 4.65
CA GLU A 10 -30.49 5.54 5.75
C GLU A 10 -31.11 4.52 6.74
N ARG A 11 -31.39 3.28 6.29
CA ARG A 11 -31.90 2.22 7.19
C ARG A 11 -30.81 1.53 7.97
N LEU A 12 -29.60 1.46 7.44
CA LEU A 12 -28.43 0.89 8.14
C LEU A 12 -27.98 1.83 9.25
N ASP A 13 -28.05 3.16 9.01
CA ASP A 13 -27.74 4.19 10.01
C ASP A 13 -28.71 4.19 11.19
N GLN A 14 -29.91 3.62 11.01
CA GLN A 14 -30.92 3.45 12.05
C GLN A 14 -30.84 2.11 12.78
N ALA A 15 -29.87 1.25 12.44
CA ALA A 15 -29.71 -0.02 13.10
C ALA A 15 -29.38 0.15 14.59
N PRO A 16 -29.98 -0.65 15.50
CA PRO A 16 -29.67 -0.55 16.91
C PRO A 16 -28.17 -0.84 17.15
N PRO A 17 -27.53 -0.19 18.15
CA PRO A 17 -26.11 -0.41 18.44
C PRO A 17 -25.73 -1.89 18.64
N ALA A 18 -26.66 -2.70 19.16
CA ALA A 18 -26.49 -4.15 19.31
C ALA A 18 -26.25 -4.87 17.97
N ALA A 19 -26.82 -4.38 16.86
CA ALA A 19 -26.60 -4.95 15.53
C ALA A 19 -25.17 -4.72 15.00
N GLY A 20 -24.44 -3.78 15.57
CA GLY A 20 -23.06 -3.47 15.16
C GLY A 20 -22.11 -4.68 15.28
N LYS A 21 -22.33 -5.52 16.31
CA LYS A 21 -21.56 -6.76 16.47
C LYS A 21 -21.90 -7.78 15.37
N ASP A 22 -23.16 -7.97 15.09
CA ASP A 22 -23.63 -8.91 14.06
C ASP A 22 -23.16 -8.48 12.67
N PHE A 23 -23.18 -7.16 12.38
CA PHE A 23 -22.63 -6.64 11.13
C PHE A 23 -21.11 -6.83 11.03
N ALA A 24 -20.37 -6.68 12.13
CA ALA A 24 -18.94 -6.91 12.15
C ALA A 24 -18.60 -8.39 11.88
N GLU A 25 -19.32 -9.32 12.52
CA GLU A 25 -19.17 -10.77 12.29
C GLU A 25 -19.55 -11.13 10.84
N MET A 26 -20.67 -10.63 10.34
CA MET A 26 -21.08 -10.84 8.95
C MET A 26 -20.04 -10.31 7.95
N HIS A 27 -19.46 -9.14 8.22
CA HIS A 27 -18.39 -8.58 7.38
C HIS A 27 -17.19 -9.52 7.32
N MET A 28 -16.71 -10.01 8.47
CA MET A 28 -15.57 -10.96 8.51
C MET A 28 -15.90 -12.24 7.74
N MET A 29 -17.09 -12.80 7.91
CA MET A 29 -17.54 -13.99 7.15
C MET A 29 -17.57 -13.73 5.64
N LEU A 30 -18.01 -12.55 5.21
CA LEU A 30 -18.03 -12.18 3.79
C LEU A 30 -16.62 -12.04 3.22
N VAL A 31 -15.72 -11.37 3.93
CA VAL A 31 -14.33 -11.20 3.50
C VAL A 31 -13.60 -12.54 3.45
N GLU A 32 -13.79 -13.39 4.47
CA GLU A 32 -13.24 -14.75 4.47
C GLU A 32 -13.74 -15.57 3.27
N LYS A 33 -15.05 -15.57 3.00
CA LYS A 33 -15.61 -16.27 1.84
C LYS A 33 -15.15 -15.69 0.51
N TYR A 34 -14.94 -14.37 0.45
CA TYR A 34 -14.43 -13.71 -0.74
C TYR A 34 -12.95 -14.09 -1.01
N ALA A 35 -12.18 -14.38 0.03
CA ALA A 35 -10.82 -14.91 -0.11
C ALA A 35 -10.82 -16.41 -0.42
N GLN A 36 -11.61 -17.19 0.31
CA GLN A 36 -11.65 -18.64 0.23
C GLN A 36 -12.10 -19.14 -1.16
N VAL A 37 -13.26 -18.69 -1.63
CA VAL A 37 -13.87 -19.26 -2.84
C VAL A 37 -12.98 -19.14 -4.09
N PRO A 38 -12.44 -17.95 -4.42
CA PRO A 38 -11.50 -17.83 -5.54
C PRO A 38 -10.15 -18.52 -5.26
N GLY A 39 -9.67 -18.51 -4.01
CA GLY A 39 -8.44 -19.18 -3.61
C GLY A 39 -8.51 -20.69 -3.84
N ASP A 40 -9.58 -21.34 -3.38
CA ASP A 40 -9.82 -22.78 -3.59
C ASP A 40 -9.97 -23.11 -5.09
N ALA A 41 -10.70 -22.28 -5.84
CA ALA A 41 -10.88 -22.47 -7.27
C ALA A 41 -9.58 -22.31 -8.06
N LEU A 42 -8.75 -21.32 -7.70
CA LEU A 42 -7.45 -21.10 -8.32
C LEU A 42 -6.52 -22.28 -8.05
N ARG A 43 -6.41 -22.72 -6.81
CA ARG A 43 -5.56 -23.83 -6.39
C ARG A 43 -5.98 -25.18 -7.02
N ALA A 44 -7.25 -25.35 -7.33
CA ALA A 44 -7.75 -26.55 -8.02
C ALA A 44 -7.32 -26.65 -9.49
N VAL A 45 -7.01 -25.52 -10.13
CA VAL A 45 -6.58 -25.47 -11.55
C VAL A 45 -5.10 -25.14 -11.72
N ASP A 46 -4.51 -24.47 -10.76
CA ASP A 46 -3.10 -24.05 -10.75
C ASP A 46 -2.54 -24.11 -9.32
N ALA A 47 -1.85 -25.18 -9.00
CA ALA A 47 -1.24 -25.36 -7.69
C ALA A 47 0.23 -24.87 -7.62
N ASP A 48 0.80 -24.49 -8.76
CA ASP A 48 2.23 -24.17 -8.87
C ASP A 48 2.52 -22.67 -8.72
N HIS A 49 1.56 -21.79 -9.01
CA HIS A 49 1.72 -20.35 -8.87
C HIS A 49 1.22 -19.85 -7.52
N LEU A 50 1.90 -18.80 -7.01
CA LEU A 50 1.51 -18.14 -5.77
C LEU A 50 0.23 -17.32 -5.96
N ASN A 51 -0.71 -17.48 -5.04
CA ASN A 51 -1.90 -16.65 -4.94
C ASN A 51 -1.60 -15.40 -4.10
N LEU A 52 -1.47 -14.24 -4.74
CA LEU A 52 -1.25 -12.97 -4.07
C LEU A 52 -2.56 -12.33 -3.56
N GLY A 53 -3.69 -12.97 -3.77
CA GLY A 53 -5.00 -12.52 -3.32
C GLY A 53 -5.42 -11.16 -3.86
N MET A 54 -6.19 -10.47 -3.05
CA MET A 54 -6.57 -9.08 -3.31
C MET A 54 -5.52 -8.11 -2.76
N ARG A 55 -5.51 -6.89 -3.28
CA ARG A 55 -4.72 -5.79 -2.76
C ARG A 55 -5.60 -4.89 -1.88
N TYR A 56 -5.38 -4.94 -0.58
CA TYR A 56 -6.20 -4.27 0.41
C TYR A 56 -5.80 -2.80 0.60
N SER A 57 -6.76 -1.92 0.85
CA SER A 57 -6.49 -0.51 1.17
C SER A 57 -6.22 -0.27 2.66
N SER A 58 -6.65 -1.18 3.51
CA SER A 58 -6.47 -1.08 4.97
C SER A 58 -6.08 -2.42 5.58
N ILE A 59 -5.56 -2.36 6.80
CA ILE A 59 -5.08 -3.51 7.57
C ILE A 59 -5.81 -3.50 8.91
N SER A 60 -6.60 -4.52 9.15
CA SER A 60 -7.19 -4.82 10.45
C SER A 60 -7.57 -6.29 10.48
N THR A 61 -7.87 -6.82 11.65
CA THR A 61 -8.37 -8.20 11.81
C THR A 61 -9.61 -8.45 10.94
N ARG A 62 -10.40 -7.42 10.67
CA ARG A 62 -11.62 -7.52 9.88
C ARG A 62 -11.33 -7.63 8.38
N GLU A 63 -10.46 -6.75 7.85
CA GLU A 63 -10.08 -6.76 6.45
C GLU A 63 -9.19 -7.95 6.09
N MET A 64 -8.44 -8.47 7.06
CA MET A 64 -7.54 -9.62 6.86
C MET A 64 -8.22 -10.98 7.14
N ALA A 65 -9.52 -11.03 7.41
CA ALA A 65 -10.24 -12.30 7.55
C ALA A 65 -10.08 -13.14 6.26
N GLY A 66 -9.67 -14.40 6.41
CA GLY A 66 -9.40 -15.29 5.26
C GLY A 66 -8.05 -15.07 4.55
N CYS A 67 -7.14 -14.28 5.12
CA CYS A 67 -5.80 -14.10 4.54
C CYS A 67 -5.02 -15.41 4.40
N GLU A 68 -5.32 -16.43 5.19
CA GLU A 68 -4.74 -17.77 5.11
C GLU A 68 -5.03 -18.52 3.79
N PHE A 69 -5.98 -18.03 2.99
CA PHE A 69 -6.25 -18.57 1.65
C PHE A 69 -5.32 -17.98 0.57
N TYR A 70 -4.46 -17.04 0.94
CA TYR A 70 -3.42 -16.45 0.09
C TYR A 70 -2.03 -17.00 0.45
N ASP A 71 -1.11 -16.96 -0.50
CA ASP A 71 0.31 -17.27 -0.24
C ASP A 71 1.08 -16.01 0.18
N VAL A 72 0.61 -14.83 -0.23
CA VAL A 72 1.18 -13.52 0.10
C VAL A 72 0.06 -12.53 0.34
N PHE A 73 0.13 -11.76 1.42
CA PHE A 73 -0.82 -10.68 1.69
C PHE A 73 -0.37 -9.38 1.01
N SER A 74 -1.26 -8.75 0.23
CA SER A 74 -0.95 -7.50 -0.47
C SER A 74 -1.84 -6.35 -0.01
N PHE A 75 -1.24 -5.20 0.31
CA PHE A 75 -1.97 -4.02 0.77
C PHE A 75 -1.30 -2.72 0.32
N ASN A 76 -2.09 -1.64 0.22
CA ASN A 76 -1.60 -0.29 -0.06
C ASN A 76 -1.24 0.43 1.23
N ARG A 77 -0.14 1.18 1.23
CA ARG A 77 0.21 1.96 2.42
C ARG A 77 0.99 3.23 2.13
N TYR A 78 0.35 4.35 2.42
CA TYR A 78 0.87 5.71 2.25
C TYR A 78 1.21 6.30 3.63
N THR A 79 2.34 5.86 4.18
CA THR A 79 2.85 6.28 5.51
C THR A 79 4.31 6.71 5.40
N PRO A 80 4.83 7.48 6.36
CA PRO A 80 6.25 7.88 6.37
C PRO A 80 7.25 6.72 6.50
N SER A 81 6.79 5.58 7.02
CA SER A 81 7.57 4.36 7.22
C SER A 81 6.75 3.15 6.80
N ALA A 82 7.42 2.13 6.28
CA ALA A 82 6.81 0.83 5.94
C ALA A 82 6.74 -0.12 7.15
N VAL A 83 7.56 0.11 8.18
CA VAL A 83 7.79 -0.86 9.26
C VAL A 83 6.55 -1.06 10.11
N GLU A 84 5.89 0.03 10.55
CA GLU A 84 4.72 -0.07 11.42
C GLU A 84 3.54 -0.79 10.76
N PRO A 85 3.16 -0.50 9.49
CA PRO A 85 2.10 -1.26 8.83
C PRO A 85 2.48 -2.72 8.57
N LEU A 86 3.74 -3.04 8.30
CA LEU A 86 4.20 -4.42 8.17
C LEU A 86 4.13 -5.16 9.51
N ASN A 87 4.57 -4.52 10.61
CA ASN A 87 4.41 -5.07 11.96
C ASN A 87 2.94 -5.33 12.30
N LEU A 88 2.03 -4.41 11.95
CA LEU A 88 0.60 -4.59 12.17
C LEU A 88 0.06 -5.79 11.38
N ALA A 89 0.39 -5.89 10.09
CA ALA A 89 -0.03 -7.03 9.27
C ALA A 89 0.49 -8.35 9.83
N ALA A 90 1.79 -8.42 10.16
CA ALA A 90 2.41 -9.61 10.74
C ALA A 90 1.81 -10.00 12.11
N SER A 91 1.36 -9.03 12.91
CA SER A 91 0.68 -9.30 14.19
C SER A 91 -0.70 -9.93 14.04
N ILE A 92 -1.36 -9.76 12.90
CA ILE A 92 -2.66 -10.34 12.59
C ILE A 92 -2.50 -11.70 11.90
N CYS A 93 -1.62 -11.77 10.91
CA CYS A 93 -1.32 -12.97 10.16
C CYS A 93 0.16 -12.99 9.79
N ASP A 94 0.92 -13.92 10.40
CA ASP A 94 2.37 -14.05 10.17
C ASP A 94 2.63 -14.75 8.82
N MET A 95 2.62 -13.96 7.76
CA MET A 95 2.81 -14.43 6.39
C MET A 95 3.61 -13.43 5.54
N PRO A 96 4.16 -13.85 4.39
CA PRO A 96 4.79 -12.91 3.45
C PRO A 96 3.83 -11.79 3.04
N ALA A 97 4.35 -10.56 2.94
CA ALA A 97 3.55 -9.38 2.61
C ALA A 97 4.20 -8.53 1.52
N ILE A 98 3.35 -7.97 0.66
CA ILE A 98 3.72 -6.97 -0.36
C ILE A 98 2.99 -5.67 -0.05
N ILE A 99 3.72 -4.56 0.01
CA ILE A 99 3.08 -3.25 -0.07
C ILE A 99 2.81 -2.96 -1.55
N GLY A 100 1.54 -3.13 -1.94
CA GLY A 100 1.09 -3.11 -3.34
C GLY A 100 1.00 -1.72 -3.95
N GLU A 101 0.94 -0.68 -3.09
CA GLU A 101 1.00 0.71 -3.49
C GLU A 101 1.56 1.57 -2.37
N TRP A 102 2.50 2.44 -2.72
CA TRP A 102 3.01 3.52 -1.88
C TRP A 102 3.65 4.59 -2.75
N HIS A 103 3.67 5.83 -2.28
CA HIS A 103 4.45 6.90 -2.89
C HIS A 103 4.83 7.99 -1.88
N ILE A 104 5.81 8.78 -2.25
CA ILE A 104 6.10 10.09 -1.69
C ILE A 104 6.21 11.02 -2.88
N GLY A 105 5.41 12.07 -2.92
CA GLY A 105 5.35 13.01 -4.02
C GLY A 105 6.29 14.21 -3.84
N GLY A 106 6.43 14.98 -4.89
CA GLY A 106 7.07 16.28 -4.90
C GLY A 106 6.05 17.41 -4.72
N GLY A 107 6.31 18.58 -5.20
CA GLY A 107 5.41 19.74 -5.12
C GLY A 107 6.07 20.99 -5.66
N HIS A 108 7.03 20.82 -6.56
CA HIS A 108 7.90 21.92 -7.01
C HIS A 108 8.08 21.96 -8.52
N LYS A 109 7.43 21.06 -9.27
CA LYS A 109 7.49 21.03 -10.74
C LYS A 109 6.22 21.54 -11.42
N GLY A 110 5.30 22.13 -10.65
CA GLY A 110 4.14 22.84 -11.19
C GLY A 110 2.87 21.99 -11.34
N MET A 111 2.84 20.78 -10.80
CA MET A 111 1.62 19.99 -10.68
C MET A 111 0.71 20.57 -9.58
N LEU A 112 -0.60 20.35 -9.72
CA LEU A 112 -1.59 20.89 -8.78
C LEU A 112 -1.62 20.18 -7.43
N SER A 113 -1.21 18.92 -7.39
CA SER A 113 -1.17 18.11 -6.19
C SER A 113 0.16 17.36 -6.06
N ASN A 114 0.54 17.08 -4.83
CA ASN A 114 1.84 16.50 -4.49
C ASN A 114 1.76 15.00 -4.12
N GLY A 115 0.59 14.40 -4.25
CA GLY A 115 0.35 13.06 -3.69
C GLY A 115 -0.11 13.09 -2.23
N LEU A 116 -0.24 11.93 -1.61
CA LEU A 116 -0.72 11.79 -0.22
C LEU A 116 0.35 12.16 0.80
N LEU A 117 1.61 11.88 0.49
CA LEU A 117 2.79 12.33 1.22
C LEU A 117 3.64 13.18 0.29
N SER A 118 4.25 14.24 0.81
CA SER A 118 5.04 15.20 0.03
C SER A 118 6.37 15.51 0.67
N ALA A 119 7.35 15.79 -0.18
CA ALA A 119 8.68 16.27 0.19
C ALA A 119 8.96 17.65 -0.44
N PRO A 120 9.82 18.50 0.16
CA PRO A 120 10.08 19.85 -0.34
C PRO A 120 10.97 19.88 -1.60
N THR A 121 11.75 18.84 -1.83
CA THR A 121 12.68 18.72 -2.97
C THR A 121 12.78 17.27 -3.42
N GLN A 122 13.26 17.01 -4.64
CA GLN A 122 13.50 15.64 -5.12
C GLN A 122 14.57 14.91 -4.30
N GLU A 123 15.56 15.63 -3.77
CA GLU A 123 16.55 15.07 -2.86
C GLU A 123 15.95 14.60 -1.54
N GLU A 124 15.09 15.41 -0.90
CA GLU A 124 14.40 15.00 0.33
C GLU A 124 13.38 13.87 0.07
N ARG A 125 12.75 13.89 -1.11
CA ARG A 125 11.88 12.82 -1.59
C ARG A 125 12.65 11.51 -1.74
N GLY A 126 13.84 11.57 -2.38
CA GLY A 126 14.72 10.44 -2.55
C GLY A 126 15.15 9.82 -1.22
N LYS A 127 15.56 10.64 -0.23
CA LYS A 127 15.89 10.18 1.13
C LYS A 127 14.70 9.51 1.81
N ALA A 128 13.52 10.10 1.71
CA ALA A 128 12.31 9.53 2.32
C ALA A 128 11.90 8.20 1.66
N CYS A 129 12.03 8.11 0.33
CA CYS A 129 11.81 6.85 -0.39
C CYS A 129 12.85 5.78 0.00
N ALA A 130 14.13 6.14 0.11
CA ALA A 130 15.18 5.22 0.55
C ALA A 130 14.89 4.70 1.97
N TYR A 131 14.56 5.58 2.91
CA TYR A 131 14.17 5.22 4.27
C TYR A 131 12.99 4.23 4.29
N TYR A 132 11.95 4.49 3.49
CA TYR A 132 10.78 3.61 3.36
C TYR A 132 11.16 2.24 2.79
N MET A 133 11.92 2.22 1.69
CA MET A 133 12.33 1.00 1.00
C MET A 133 13.27 0.14 1.83
N GLU A 134 14.29 0.75 2.46
CA GLU A 134 15.26 0.02 3.28
C GLU A 134 14.61 -0.55 4.54
N GLY A 135 13.74 0.23 5.21
CA GLY A 135 12.97 -0.27 6.35
C GLY A 135 12.06 -1.44 6.00
N ALA A 136 11.43 -1.40 4.82
CA ALA A 136 10.65 -2.54 4.32
C ALA A 136 11.52 -3.74 3.97
N THR A 137 12.65 -3.52 3.32
CA THR A 137 13.59 -4.59 2.92
C THR A 137 14.13 -5.36 4.11
N CYS A 138 14.40 -4.68 5.23
CA CYS A 138 14.85 -5.31 6.48
C CYS A 138 13.72 -6.03 7.25
N HIS A 139 12.45 -5.87 6.86
CA HIS A 139 11.34 -6.48 7.58
C HIS A 139 11.15 -7.94 7.16
N PRO A 140 11.12 -8.91 8.12
CA PRO A 140 11.15 -10.35 7.81
C PRO A 140 9.96 -10.84 6.98
N ASN A 141 8.81 -10.18 7.08
CA ASN A 141 7.63 -10.56 6.30
C ASN A 141 7.52 -9.82 4.96
N CYS A 142 8.33 -8.78 4.70
CA CYS A 142 8.21 -8.02 3.46
C CYS A 142 8.94 -8.72 2.31
N VAL A 143 8.20 -9.07 1.27
CA VAL A 143 8.75 -9.73 0.07
C VAL A 143 8.64 -8.85 -1.19
N GLY A 144 8.07 -7.65 -1.08
CA GLY A 144 7.98 -6.73 -2.22
C GLY A 144 7.35 -5.38 -1.91
N LEU A 145 7.72 -4.42 -2.75
CA LEU A 145 7.20 -3.05 -2.75
C LEU A 145 6.86 -2.63 -4.18
N HIS A 146 5.65 -2.13 -4.39
CA HIS A 146 5.25 -1.57 -5.68
C HIS A 146 5.04 -0.08 -5.56
N TYR A 147 5.93 0.70 -6.17
CA TYR A 147 5.82 2.15 -6.17
C TYR A 147 4.68 2.62 -7.08
N PHE A 148 3.82 3.50 -6.59
CA PHE A 148 2.73 4.11 -7.33
C PHE A 148 3.04 5.60 -7.56
N GLU A 149 3.45 6.01 -8.78
CA GLU A 149 3.56 5.21 -9.98
C GLU A 149 4.79 5.63 -10.82
N MET A 150 4.93 5.09 -12.04
CA MET A 150 6.10 5.37 -12.87
C MET A 150 6.16 6.84 -13.32
N ASN A 151 5.05 7.37 -13.86
CA ASN A 151 4.95 8.73 -14.38
C ASN A 151 4.18 9.62 -13.42
N ASP A 152 4.49 10.93 -13.44
CA ASP A 152 3.56 11.92 -12.93
C ASP A 152 2.22 11.80 -13.66
N GLN A 153 1.15 12.09 -12.95
CA GLN A 153 -0.18 12.07 -13.54
C GLN A 153 -0.34 13.19 -14.60
N PRO A 154 -1.28 13.05 -15.55
CA PRO A 154 -1.51 14.05 -16.56
C PRO A 154 -1.83 15.43 -15.98
N LEU A 155 -1.32 16.50 -16.59
CA LEU A 155 -1.56 17.89 -16.13
C LEU A 155 -3.05 18.26 -16.01
N LEU A 156 -3.90 17.64 -16.82
CA LEU A 156 -5.36 17.85 -16.78
C LEU A 156 -6.07 16.91 -15.81
N GLY A 157 -5.31 16.09 -15.08
CA GLY A 157 -5.83 15.11 -14.15
C GLY A 157 -6.27 13.78 -14.80
N ARG A 158 -6.42 12.76 -13.98
CA ARG A 158 -7.03 11.48 -14.34
C ARG A 158 -8.56 11.62 -14.40
N PHE A 159 -9.22 10.53 -14.81
CA PHE A 159 -10.70 10.44 -14.87
C PHE A 159 -11.40 10.70 -13.52
N ASP A 160 -10.69 10.47 -12.40
CA ASP A 160 -11.15 10.69 -11.02
C ASP A 160 -10.72 12.06 -10.46
N GLY A 161 -10.06 12.89 -11.27
CA GLY A 161 -9.62 14.24 -10.91
C GLY A 161 -8.24 14.33 -10.26
N GLU A 162 -7.56 13.21 -10.01
CA GLU A 162 -6.20 13.26 -9.48
C GLU A 162 -5.21 13.87 -10.49
N CYS A 163 -4.31 14.72 -9.97
CA CYS A 163 -3.26 15.40 -10.74
C CYS A 163 -2.03 15.56 -9.84
N MET A 164 -1.29 14.46 -9.62
CA MET A 164 -0.25 14.38 -8.60
C MET A 164 1.16 14.31 -9.20
N GLU A 165 2.11 15.04 -8.56
CA GLU A 165 3.56 14.91 -8.79
C GLU A 165 4.12 13.81 -7.88
N HIS A 166 3.99 12.57 -8.29
CA HIS A 166 4.51 11.44 -7.53
C HIS A 166 5.26 10.42 -8.39
N GLY A 167 5.35 10.65 -9.70
CA GLY A 167 6.06 9.78 -10.64
C GLY A 167 7.56 9.68 -10.36
N ILE A 168 8.19 8.62 -10.85
CA ILE A 168 9.65 8.49 -10.93
C ILE A 168 10.17 9.34 -12.09
N ILE A 169 9.31 9.55 -13.09
CA ILE A 169 9.56 10.42 -14.24
C ILE A 169 8.43 11.45 -14.39
N ASP A 170 8.76 12.60 -14.93
CA ASP A 170 7.83 13.70 -15.13
C ASP A 170 6.87 13.47 -16.34
N VAL A 171 5.93 14.38 -16.53
CA VAL A 171 4.96 14.35 -17.64
C VAL A 171 5.61 14.45 -19.03
N CYS A 172 6.89 14.79 -19.12
CA CYS A 172 7.67 14.85 -20.35
C CYS A 172 8.60 13.64 -20.51
N ASN A 173 8.38 12.57 -19.74
CA ASN A 173 9.19 11.35 -19.70
C ASN A 173 10.66 11.59 -19.32
N ARG A 174 10.94 12.59 -18.48
CA ARG A 174 12.28 12.86 -17.97
C ARG A 174 12.39 12.33 -16.53
N PRO A 175 13.43 11.54 -16.19
CA PRO A 175 13.61 11.06 -14.84
C PRO A 175 13.89 12.20 -13.86
N TYR A 176 13.45 12.04 -12.64
CA TYR A 176 13.89 12.85 -11.51
C TYR A 176 15.21 12.27 -11.01
N GLU A 177 16.33 12.84 -11.47
CA GLU A 177 17.67 12.26 -11.29
C GLU A 177 18.03 12.06 -9.81
N GLU A 178 17.71 13.03 -8.94
CA GLU A 178 17.95 12.93 -7.51
C GLU A 178 17.16 11.76 -6.89
N LEU A 179 15.88 11.62 -7.26
CA LEU A 179 15.04 10.54 -6.79
C LEU A 179 15.55 9.18 -7.28
N THR A 180 15.84 9.06 -8.59
CA THR A 180 16.30 7.81 -9.20
C THR A 180 17.65 7.36 -8.70
N ALA A 181 18.53 8.30 -8.31
CA ALA A 181 19.81 7.98 -7.67
C ALA A 181 19.60 7.23 -6.34
N HIS A 182 18.67 7.68 -5.50
CA HIS A 182 18.32 6.99 -4.25
C HIS A 182 17.71 5.61 -4.50
N PHE A 183 16.82 5.47 -5.49
CA PHE A 183 16.25 4.17 -5.85
C PHE A 183 17.32 3.16 -6.29
N ARG A 184 18.29 3.60 -7.12
CA ARG A 184 19.42 2.76 -7.54
C ARG A 184 20.28 2.34 -6.35
N ALA A 185 20.63 3.30 -5.48
CA ALA A 185 21.44 3.01 -4.31
C ALA A 185 20.81 1.96 -3.39
N VAL A 186 19.49 2.02 -3.17
CA VAL A 186 18.77 1.00 -2.40
C VAL A 186 18.76 -0.33 -3.15
N ALA A 187 18.49 -0.33 -4.46
CA ALA A 187 18.46 -1.56 -5.25
C ALA A 187 19.81 -2.31 -5.26
N GLU A 188 20.94 -1.58 -5.29
CA GLU A 188 22.29 -2.16 -5.27
C GLU A 188 22.61 -2.87 -3.95
N ARG A 189 22.03 -2.46 -2.83
CA ARG A 189 22.28 -3.02 -1.49
C ARG A 189 21.11 -3.84 -0.92
N MET A 190 20.05 -4.02 -1.68
CA MET A 190 18.79 -4.61 -1.22
C MET A 190 18.98 -6.01 -0.59
N TYR A 191 19.77 -6.88 -1.21
CA TYR A 191 20.00 -8.21 -0.66
C TYR A 191 20.89 -8.20 0.60
N ALA A 192 21.87 -7.31 0.67
CA ALA A 192 22.69 -7.14 1.85
C ALA A 192 21.88 -6.64 3.05
N LEU A 193 20.92 -5.73 2.81
CA LEU A 193 19.96 -5.27 3.80
C LEU A 193 19.02 -6.41 4.26
N ALA A 194 18.46 -7.16 3.32
CA ALA A 194 17.55 -8.26 3.63
C ALA A 194 18.24 -9.39 4.43
N ASP A 195 19.52 -9.65 4.14
CA ASP A 195 20.34 -10.66 4.84
C ASP A 195 20.94 -10.15 6.16
N GLY A 196 20.67 -8.88 6.55
CA GLY A 196 21.23 -8.27 7.75
C GLY A 196 22.74 -8.05 7.70
N GLN A 197 23.34 -7.98 6.52
CA GLN A 197 24.76 -7.69 6.31
C GLN A 197 25.05 -6.19 6.33
N GLU A 198 24.02 -5.38 6.06
CA GLU A 198 24.05 -3.93 6.13
C GLU A 198 22.86 -3.42 6.96
N GLU A 199 23.04 -2.25 7.57
CA GLU A 199 21.97 -1.58 8.33
C GLU A 199 21.20 -0.61 7.44
N PRO A 200 19.88 -0.46 7.64
CA PRO A 200 19.09 0.53 6.93
C PRO A 200 19.46 1.94 7.34
N THR A 201 19.18 2.91 6.48
CA THR A 201 19.38 4.33 6.80
C THR A 201 18.46 4.77 7.94
N GLU A 202 19.01 5.50 8.91
CA GLU A 202 18.26 6.19 9.97
C GLU A 202 17.77 7.57 9.53
N VAL A 203 18.27 8.07 8.40
CA VAL A 203 17.98 9.42 7.91
C VAL A 203 16.71 9.41 7.08
N GLN A 204 15.62 9.81 7.72
CA GLN A 204 14.38 10.07 7.02
C GLN A 204 14.40 11.45 6.36
N GLY A 205 14.10 11.54 5.06
CA GLY A 205 13.89 12.81 4.38
C GLY A 205 12.71 13.60 4.97
N ARG A 206 12.73 14.90 4.81
CA ARG A 206 11.63 15.77 5.29
C ARG A 206 10.37 15.53 4.45
N ILE A 207 9.30 15.13 5.10
CA ILE A 207 8.01 14.88 4.47
C ILE A 207 6.85 15.34 5.36
N TRP A 208 5.68 15.54 4.75
CA TRP A 208 4.43 15.81 5.44
C TRP A 208 3.25 15.16 4.70
N TYR A 209 2.15 14.96 5.39
CA TYR A 209 0.89 14.60 4.75
C TYR A 209 0.36 15.80 3.96
N SER A 210 0.07 15.59 2.68
CA SER A 210 -0.60 16.60 1.87
C SER A 210 -1.99 16.85 2.45
N ARG A 211 -2.35 18.11 2.62
CA ARG A 211 -3.74 18.45 2.91
C ARG A 211 -4.50 18.32 1.59
N CYS A 212 -5.24 17.23 1.45
CA CYS A 212 -6.29 17.18 0.44
C CYS A 212 -7.31 18.25 0.84
N GLY A 213 -7.40 19.32 0.04
CA GLY A 213 -8.41 20.36 0.21
C GLY A 213 -9.78 19.84 -0.16
#